data_ed05747d0dfe0969c17b0e1dcbbe4e51
#
_entry.id   ed05747d0dfe0969c17b0e1dcbbe4e51
#
_cell.length_a   1.000
_cell.length_b   1.000
_cell.length_c   1.000
_cell.angle_alpha   90.00
_cell.angle_beta   90.00
_cell.angle_gamma   90.00
#
_symmetry.space_group_name_H-M   'P 1'
#
loop_
_entity.id
_entity.type
_entity.pdbx_description
1 polymer ?
#
loop_
_entity_poly.entity_id
_entity_poly.type
_entity_poly.pdbx_seq_one_letter_code
_entity_poly.pdbx_strand_id
1 'polypeptide(L)'
;MEEMDEECLEYRHMPLSFEFKRMNNLMSRHIHSGLVGGGFDEITIMHGWILGFLHGNRDRKIYQRDLENRFGIAKSTVTNILKLMEKKGYVTRVEDADDARLKQLRLTKLGEDTHKETIRIIDETNRGMEKGITDEEKEVFYAILDKLRKNMEGSKEEAEND
;
A
#
# COMPACT_ATOMS: atom_id res chain seq x y z
N MET A 1 37.87 -5.49 29.47
CA MET A 1 36.41 -5.59 29.59
C MET A 1 35.75 -4.29 29.09
N GLU A 2 36.41 -3.59 28.14
CA GLU A 2 35.98 -2.29 27.58
C GLU A 2 35.85 -2.27 26.04
N GLU A 3 36.24 -3.35 25.33
CA GLU A 3 36.17 -3.40 23.88
C GLU A 3 34.84 -3.97 23.29
N MET A 4 33.92 -4.42 24.16
CA MET A 4 32.65 -5.00 23.72
C MET A 4 31.53 -3.96 23.56
N ASP A 5 31.72 -2.72 24.00
CA ASP A 5 30.68 -1.70 24.02
C ASP A 5 30.63 -0.82 22.75
N GLU A 6 31.74 -0.66 22.00
CA GLU A 6 31.76 0.14 20.78
C GLU A 6 31.10 -0.59 19.58
N GLU A 7 31.30 -1.90 19.47
CA GLU A 7 30.68 -2.69 18.38
C GLU A 7 29.14 -2.84 18.55
N CYS A 8 28.66 -2.76 19.81
CA CYS A 8 27.21 -2.79 20.10
C CYS A 8 26.52 -1.44 19.83
N LEU A 9 27.23 -0.33 19.77
CA LEU A 9 26.74 1.01 19.49
C LEU A 9 26.52 1.23 17.96
N GLU A 10 27.27 0.53 17.11
CA GLU A 10 27.18 0.61 15.65
C GLU A 10 25.86 0.03 15.12
N TYR A 11 25.17 -0.84 15.88
CA TYR A 11 23.86 -1.41 15.53
C TYR A 11 22.66 -0.69 16.14
N ARG A 12 22.87 0.47 16.75
CA ARG A 12 21.79 1.19 17.47
C ARG A 12 20.67 1.68 16.56
N HIS A 13 20.98 1.89 15.28
CA HIS A 13 19.99 2.25 14.26
C HIS A 13 20.32 1.57 12.93
N MET A 14 19.53 0.59 12.57
CA MET A 14 19.59 0.01 11.23
C MET A 14 19.25 1.08 10.15
N PRO A 15 19.77 0.95 8.92
CA PRO A 15 19.43 1.87 7.84
C PRO A 15 17.91 2.04 7.69
N LEU A 16 17.45 3.25 7.36
CA LEU A 16 16.02 3.55 7.19
C LEU A 16 15.33 2.58 6.23
N SER A 17 16.01 2.18 5.15
CA SER A 17 15.48 1.20 4.19
C SER A 17 15.18 -0.15 4.84
N PHE A 18 16.01 -0.60 5.80
CA PHE A 18 15.79 -1.82 6.55
C PHE A 18 14.60 -1.67 7.50
N GLU A 19 14.51 -0.55 8.23
CA GLU A 19 13.40 -0.30 9.17
C GLU A 19 12.06 -0.18 8.42
N PHE A 20 12.02 0.48 7.27
CA PHE A 20 10.83 0.50 6.41
C PHE A 20 10.41 -0.91 5.97
N LYS A 21 11.37 -1.73 5.56
CA LYS A 21 11.08 -3.12 5.18
C LYS A 21 10.56 -3.94 6.36
N ARG A 22 11.18 -3.80 7.52
CA ARG A 22 10.78 -4.48 8.76
C ARG A 22 9.37 -4.07 9.18
N MET A 23 9.08 -2.77 9.19
CA MET A 23 7.77 -2.22 9.55
C MET A 23 6.70 -2.71 8.56
N ASN A 24 6.97 -2.64 7.25
CA ASN A 24 6.05 -3.17 6.23
C ASN A 24 5.73 -4.66 6.46
N ASN A 25 6.73 -5.48 6.81
CA ASN A 25 6.52 -6.89 7.10
C ASN A 25 5.67 -7.11 8.37
N LEU A 26 5.86 -6.29 9.41
CA LEU A 26 5.05 -6.34 10.64
C LEU A 26 3.59 -5.98 10.35
N MET A 27 3.34 -4.85 9.71
CA MET A 27 1.99 -4.41 9.33
C MET A 27 1.28 -5.44 8.45
N SER A 28 1.99 -5.97 7.44
CA SER A 28 1.43 -6.99 6.54
C SER A 28 1.01 -8.25 7.28
N ARG A 29 1.80 -8.71 8.25
CA ARG A 29 1.44 -9.88 9.08
C ARG A 29 0.22 -9.62 9.97
N HIS A 30 0.14 -8.44 10.61
CA HIS A 30 -1.00 -8.09 11.44
C HIS A 30 -2.29 -8.01 10.63
N ILE A 31 -2.27 -7.33 9.49
CA ILE A 31 -3.44 -7.21 8.61
C ILE A 31 -3.82 -8.58 8.05
N HIS A 32 -2.84 -9.38 7.60
CA HIS A 32 -3.10 -10.72 7.08
C HIS A 32 -3.77 -11.61 8.15
N SER A 33 -3.26 -11.59 9.39
CA SER A 33 -3.86 -12.34 10.50
C SER A 33 -5.31 -11.95 10.75
N GLY A 34 -5.61 -10.64 10.71
CA GLY A 34 -6.98 -10.14 10.85
C GLY A 34 -7.88 -10.56 9.67
N LEU A 35 -7.35 -10.49 8.45
CA LEU A 35 -8.09 -10.89 7.25
C LEU A 35 -8.41 -12.39 7.23
N VAL A 36 -7.44 -13.24 7.59
CA VAL A 36 -7.64 -14.69 7.71
C VAL A 36 -8.71 -14.99 8.76
N GLY A 37 -8.65 -14.34 9.93
CA GLY A 37 -9.67 -14.48 10.97
C GLY A 37 -11.07 -14.04 10.52
N GLY A 38 -11.16 -13.14 9.53
CA GLY A 38 -12.40 -12.72 8.88
C GLY A 38 -12.81 -13.55 7.66
N GLY A 39 -12.06 -14.60 7.30
CA GLY A 39 -12.36 -15.44 6.14
C GLY A 39 -11.81 -14.91 4.80
N PHE A 40 -10.85 -13.97 4.84
CA PHE A 40 -10.25 -13.33 3.67
C PHE A 40 -8.76 -13.73 3.49
N ASP A 41 -8.47 -15.01 3.61
CA ASP A 41 -7.12 -15.58 3.58
C ASP A 41 -6.32 -15.30 2.29
N GLU A 42 -6.98 -14.98 1.18
CA GLU A 42 -6.33 -14.62 -0.09
C GLU A 42 -6.24 -13.10 -0.34
N ILE A 43 -6.72 -12.28 0.59
CA ILE A 43 -6.65 -10.82 0.49
C ILE A 43 -5.39 -10.33 1.20
N THR A 44 -4.62 -9.50 0.50
CA THR A 44 -3.48 -8.78 1.07
C THR A 44 -3.85 -7.34 1.35
N ILE A 45 -3.01 -6.64 2.11
CA ILE A 45 -3.15 -5.19 2.36
C ILE A 45 -3.29 -4.40 1.04
N MET A 46 -2.56 -4.80 -0.01
CA MET A 46 -2.63 -4.13 -1.32
C MET A 46 -4.00 -4.32 -1.99
N HIS A 47 -4.59 -5.50 -1.89
CA HIS A 47 -5.97 -5.71 -2.36
C HIS A 47 -6.94 -4.79 -1.63
N GLY A 48 -6.84 -4.68 -0.30
CA GLY A 48 -7.66 -3.78 0.51
C GLY A 48 -7.53 -2.31 0.10
N TRP A 49 -6.31 -1.84 -0.17
CA TRP A 49 -6.07 -0.48 -0.64
C TRP A 49 -6.63 -0.22 -2.04
N ILE A 50 -6.51 -1.19 -2.95
CA ILE A 50 -7.09 -1.07 -4.29
C ILE A 50 -8.62 -1.04 -4.21
N LEU A 51 -9.24 -1.91 -3.41
CA LEU A 51 -10.69 -1.89 -3.19
C LEU A 51 -11.13 -0.53 -2.64
N GLY A 52 -10.43 0.00 -1.63
CA GLY A 52 -10.71 1.32 -1.06
C GLY A 52 -10.55 2.46 -2.05
N PHE A 53 -9.51 2.42 -2.87
CA PHE A 53 -9.29 3.44 -3.91
C PHE A 53 -10.40 3.43 -4.97
N LEU A 54 -10.78 2.25 -5.46
CA LEU A 54 -11.89 2.11 -6.42
C LEU A 54 -13.23 2.54 -5.81
N HIS A 55 -13.49 2.17 -4.55
CA HIS A 55 -14.70 2.59 -3.83
C HIS A 55 -14.80 4.10 -3.66
N GLY A 56 -13.72 4.74 -3.25
CA GLY A 56 -13.67 6.21 -3.06
C GLY A 56 -13.72 7.01 -4.37
N ASN A 57 -13.48 6.36 -5.51
CA ASN A 57 -13.49 7.00 -6.84
C ASN A 57 -14.53 6.40 -7.80
N ARG A 58 -15.61 5.83 -7.27
CA ARG A 58 -16.66 5.15 -8.07
C ARG A 58 -17.34 6.06 -9.10
N ASP A 59 -17.31 7.36 -8.90
CA ASP A 59 -17.90 8.36 -9.77
C ASP A 59 -16.96 8.81 -10.92
N ARG A 60 -15.74 8.23 -10.97
CA ARG A 60 -14.70 8.52 -11.95
C ARG A 60 -14.36 7.27 -12.76
N LYS A 61 -13.87 7.50 -13.99
CA LYS A 61 -13.24 6.43 -14.78
C LYS A 61 -11.85 6.16 -14.21
N ILE A 62 -11.62 4.97 -13.69
CA ILE A 62 -10.32 4.53 -13.13
C ILE A 62 -9.73 3.44 -14.01
N TYR A 63 -8.45 3.58 -14.32
CA TYR A 63 -7.67 2.66 -15.15
C TYR A 63 -6.49 2.08 -14.37
N GLN A 64 -5.86 1.06 -14.91
CA GLN A 64 -4.70 0.42 -14.29
C GLN A 64 -3.58 1.43 -13.99
N ARG A 65 -3.31 2.39 -14.89
CA ARG A 65 -2.30 3.44 -14.71
C ARG A 65 -2.55 4.32 -13.48
N ASP A 66 -3.81 4.54 -13.12
CA ASP A 66 -4.14 5.33 -11.92
C ASP A 66 -3.71 4.60 -10.64
N LEU A 67 -3.79 3.27 -10.63
CA LEU A 67 -3.26 2.45 -9.52
C LEU A 67 -1.74 2.45 -9.49
N GLU A 68 -1.08 2.32 -10.66
CA GLU A 68 0.38 2.40 -10.78
C GLU A 68 0.89 3.71 -10.17
N ASN A 69 0.32 4.83 -10.57
CA ASN A 69 0.67 6.16 -10.07
C ASN A 69 0.32 6.34 -8.59
N ARG A 70 -0.88 5.92 -8.17
CA ARG A 70 -1.35 6.11 -6.79
C ARG A 70 -0.49 5.37 -5.77
N PHE A 71 -0.07 4.15 -6.10
CA PHE A 71 0.64 3.27 -5.17
C PHE A 71 2.14 3.17 -5.44
N GLY A 72 2.66 3.80 -6.50
CA GLY A 72 4.08 3.76 -6.85
C GLY A 72 4.60 2.35 -7.16
N ILE A 73 3.76 1.50 -7.76
CA ILE A 73 4.10 0.09 -8.05
C ILE A 73 4.17 -0.19 -9.54
N ALA A 74 5.06 -1.13 -9.90
CA ALA A 74 5.31 -1.47 -11.29
C ALA A 74 4.05 -2.02 -12.00
N LYS A 75 3.91 -1.69 -13.29
CA LYS A 75 2.82 -2.15 -14.17
C LYS A 75 2.59 -3.67 -14.12
N SER A 76 3.67 -4.47 -14.11
CA SER A 76 3.59 -5.93 -14.02
C SER A 76 2.95 -6.38 -12.71
N THR A 77 3.30 -5.73 -11.59
CA THR A 77 2.74 -6.01 -10.27
C THR A 77 1.25 -5.70 -10.22
N VAL A 78 0.84 -4.51 -10.69
CA VAL A 78 -0.59 -4.13 -10.76
C VAL A 78 -1.35 -5.12 -11.64
N THR A 79 -0.78 -5.49 -12.79
CA THR A 79 -1.41 -6.45 -13.71
C THR A 79 -1.69 -7.79 -13.03
N ASN A 80 -0.73 -8.32 -12.26
CA ASN A 80 -0.89 -9.60 -11.56
C ASN A 80 -1.94 -9.52 -10.44
N ILE A 81 -1.92 -8.43 -9.66
CA ILE A 81 -2.91 -8.19 -8.61
C ILE A 81 -4.31 -8.12 -9.22
N LEU A 82 -4.50 -7.31 -10.28
CA LEU A 82 -5.80 -7.15 -10.92
C LEU A 82 -6.31 -8.45 -11.53
N LYS A 83 -5.45 -9.28 -12.15
CA LYS A 83 -5.83 -10.60 -12.65
C LYS A 83 -6.40 -11.49 -11.53
N LEU A 84 -5.78 -11.47 -10.35
CA LEU A 84 -6.26 -12.22 -9.21
C LEU A 84 -7.59 -11.66 -8.70
N MET A 85 -7.71 -10.33 -8.58
CA MET A 85 -8.95 -9.68 -8.14
C MET A 85 -10.12 -9.91 -9.11
N GLU A 86 -9.86 -9.94 -10.42
CA GLU A 86 -10.86 -10.31 -11.44
C GLU A 86 -11.28 -11.76 -11.30
N LYS A 87 -10.30 -12.69 -11.18
CA LYS A 87 -10.56 -14.11 -11.00
C LYS A 87 -11.42 -14.39 -9.76
N LYS A 88 -11.23 -13.59 -8.70
CA LYS A 88 -12.01 -13.67 -7.45
C LYS A 88 -13.34 -12.93 -7.53
N GLY A 89 -13.60 -12.21 -8.60
CA GLY A 89 -14.84 -11.46 -8.80
C GLY A 89 -14.95 -10.19 -7.98
N TYR A 90 -13.86 -9.63 -7.46
CA TYR A 90 -13.86 -8.37 -6.71
C TYR A 90 -13.92 -7.15 -7.62
N VAL A 91 -13.28 -7.22 -8.76
CA VAL A 91 -13.24 -6.16 -9.78
C VAL A 91 -13.62 -6.72 -11.14
N THR A 92 -14.05 -5.83 -12.02
CA THR A 92 -14.26 -6.12 -13.44
C THR A 92 -13.59 -5.06 -14.29
N ARG A 93 -13.20 -5.43 -15.51
CA ARG A 93 -12.68 -4.53 -16.53
C ARG A 93 -13.74 -4.33 -17.59
N VAL A 94 -14.15 -3.08 -17.79
CA VAL A 94 -15.12 -2.70 -18.79
C VAL A 94 -14.43 -1.88 -19.87
N GLU A 95 -14.75 -2.13 -21.13
CA GLU A 95 -14.25 -1.29 -22.23
C GLU A 95 -14.70 0.14 -22.04
N ASP A 96 -13.77 1.08 -22.24
CA ASP A 96 -14.10 2.48 -22.20
C ASP A 96 -14.91 2.85 -23.43
N ALA A 97 -15.96 3.66 -23.25
CA ALA A 97 -16.85 4.05 -24.35
C ALA A 97 -16.16 4.96 -25.38
N ASP A 98 -15.13 5.70 -24.95
CA ASP A 98 -14.44 6.67 -25.79
C ASP A 98 -13.18 6.06 -26.44
N ASP A 99 -12.55 5.05 -25.82
CA ASP A 99 -11.38 4.33 -26.36
C ASP A 99 -11.40 2.85 -25.92
N ALA A 100 -11.78 1.96 -26.83
CA ALA A 100 -11.88 0.51 -26.60
C ALA A 100 -10.55 -0.16 -26.19
N ARG A 101 -9.39 0.51 -26.40
CA ARG A 101 -8.08 0.03 -25.94
C ARG A 101 -7.91 0.20 -24.44
N LEU A 102 -8.67 1.09 -23.82
CA LEU A 102 -8.67 1.34 -22.39
C LEU A 102 -9.68 0.44 -21.70
N LYS A 103 -9.28 -0.10 -20.54
CA LYS A 103 -10.16 -0.93 -19.72
C LYS A 103 -10.37 -0.22 -18.38
N GLN A 104 -11.56 0.29 -18.17
CA GLN A 104 -11.98 0.88 -16.91
C GLN A 104 -12.13 -0.18 -15.85
N LEU A 105 -11.59 0.07 -14.66
CA LEU A 105 -11.72 -0.78 -13.49
C LEU A 105 -12.98 -0.38 -12.71
N ARG A 106 -13.78 -1.37 -12.33
CA ARG A 106 -14.98 -1.17 -11.49
C ARG A 106 -15.05 -2.22 -10.42
N LEU A 107 -15.52 -1.85 -9.23
CA LEU A 107 -15.88 -2.81 -8.21
C LEU A 107 -17.14 -3.59 -8.64
N THR A 108 -17.16 -4.87 -8.30
CA THR A 108 -18.40 -5.66 -8.31
C THR A 108 -19.12 -5.49 -6.97
N LYS A 109 -20.33 -6.03 -6.86
CA LYS A 109 -21.04 -6.10 -5.57
C LYS A 109 -20.21 -6.86 -4.52
N LEU A 110 -19.59 -7.97 -4.90
CA LEU A 110 -18.69 -8.72 -4.01
C LEU A 110 -17.48 -7.88 -3.59
N GLY A 111 -16.89 -7.12 -4.52
CA GLY A 111 -15.77 -6.21 -4.22
C GLY A 111 -16.15 -5.12 -3.22
N GLU A 112 -17.35 -4.55 -3.33
CA GLU A 112 -17.86 -3.56 -2.37
C GLU A 112 -18.10 -4.14 -0.98
N ASP A 113 -18.70 -5.33 -0.91
CA ASP A 113 -18.97 -5.99 0.37
C ASP A 113 -17.64 -6.41 1.03
N THR A 114 -16.69 -6.94 0.25
CA THR A 114 -15.34 -7.26 0.71
C THR A 114 -14.61 -6.01 1.22
N HIS A 115 -14.74 -4.87 0.52
CA HIS A 115 -14.14 -3.60 0.97
C HIS A 115 -14.62 -3.21 2.37
N LYS A 116 -15.92 -3.29 2.63
CA LYS A 116 -16.49 -2.91 3.95
C LYS A 116 -15.88 -3.71 5.10
N GLU A 117 -15.67 -5.00 4.89
CA GLU A 117 -15.09 -5.85 5.92
C GLU A 117 -13.57 -5.63 6.04
N THR A 118 -12.86 -5.52 4.92
CA THR A 118 -11.40 -5.34 4.94
C THR A 118 -10.98 -3.98 5.47
N ILE A 119 -11.74 -2.89 5.20
CA ILE A 119 -11.42 -1.57 5.73
C ILE A 119 -11.47 -1.54 7.27
N ARG A 120 -12.44 -2.23 7.89
CA ARG A 120 -12.53 -2.32 9.34
C ARG A 120 -11.25 -2.93 9.95
N ILE A 121 -10.76 -4.02 9.37
CA ILE A 121 -9.55 -4.72 9.83
C ILE A 121 -8.31 -3.83 9.66
N ILE A 122 -8.21 -3.15 8.52
CA ILE A 122 -7.11 -2.22 8.24
C ILE A 122 -7.13 -1.05 9.23
N ASP A 123 -8.29 -0.46 9.49
CA ASP A 123 -8.45 0.66 10.42
C ASP A 123 -8.15 0.26 11.87
N GLU A 124 -8.54 -0.94 12.28
CA GLU A 124 -8.19 -1.48 13.60
C GLU A 124 -6.68 -1.65 13.76
N THR A 125 -6.00 -2.15 12.72
CA THR A 125 -4.54 -2.29 12.71
C THR A 125 -3.85 -0.92 12.76
N ASN A 126 -4.33 0.05 11.98
CA ASN A 126 -3.78 1.42 11.97
C ASN A 126 -3.94 2.08 13.33
N ARG A 127 -5.13 2.00 13.94
CA ARG A 127 -5.36 2.53 15.30
C ARG A 127 -4.45 1.86 16.35
N GLY A 128 -4.22 0.56 16.23
CA GLY A 128 -3.31 -0.17 17.10
C GLY A 128 -1.86 0.29 16.95
N MET A 129 -1.42 0.52 15.72
CA MET A 129 -0.08 0.98 15.39
C MET A 129 0.17 2.43 15.88
N GLU A 130 -0.84 3.29 15.80
CA GLU A 130 -0.74 4.70 16.17
C GLU A 130 -0.95 4.95 17.68
N LYS A 131 -1.21 3.90 18.46
CA LYS A 131 -1.48 4.05 19.90
C LYS A 131 -0.29 4.67 20.62
N GLY A 132 -0.52 5.78 21.29
CA GLY A 132 0.49 6.52 22.05
C GLY A 132 1.31 7.50 21.22
N ILE A 133 1.04 7.64 19.92
CA ILE A 133 1.64 8.65 19.04
C ILE A 133 0.75 9.88 19.04
N THR A 134 1.30 11.06 19.38
CA THR A 134 0.56 12.33 19.37
C THR A 134 0.39 12.86 17.93
N ASP A 135 -0.52 13.82 17.75
CA ASP A 135 -0.71 14.42 16.43
C ASP A 135 0.52 15.24 16.00
N GLU A 136 1.24 15.88 16.93
CA GLU A 136 2.49 16.59 16.66
C GLU A 136 3.58 15.61 16.18
N GLU A 137 3.70 14.42 16.79
CA GLU A 137 4.64 13.39 16.36
C GLU A 137 4.30 12.86 14.97
N LYS A 138 3.01 12.71 14.63
CA LYS A 138 2.56 12.33 13.29
C LYS A 138 2.94 13.39 12.26
N GLU A 139 2.72 14.67 12.54
CA GLU A 139 3.09 15.77 11.64
C GLU A 139 4.61 15.76 11.35
N VAL A 140 5.44 15.61 12.38
CA VAL A 140 6.90 15.49 12.21
C VAL A 140 7.25 14.28 11.34
N PHE A 141 6.63 13.14 11.61
CA PHE A 141 6.87 11.90 10.85
C PHE A 141 6.49 12.06 9.37
N TYR A 142 5.32 12.65 9.07
CA TYR A 142 4.91 12.90 7.70
C TYR A 142 5.84 13.89 6.98
N ALA A 143 6.31 14.94 7.66
CA ALA A 143 7.27 15.87 7.10
C ALA A 143 8.61 15.18 6.75
N ILE A 144 9.06 14.23 7.55
CA ILE A 144 10.26 13.40 7.27
C ILE A 144 10.02 12.49 6.07
N LEU A 145 8.87 11.81 6.01
CA LEU A 145 8.49 10.96 4.87
C LEU A 145 8.46 11.73 3.55
N ASP A 146 7.96 12.97 3.57
CA ASP A 146 7.92 13.82 2.39
C ASP A 146 9.32 14.22 1.91
N LYS A 147 10.26 14.50 2.83
CA LYS A 147 11.67 14.74 2.48
C LYS A 147 12.29 13.50 1.85
N LEU A 148 12.10 12.32 2.45
CA LEU A 148 12.63 11.06 1.93
C LEU A 148 12.08 10.76 0.52
N ARG A 149 10.79 10.99 0.31
CA ARG A 149 10.15 10.82 -1.00
C ARG A 149 10.78 11.72 -2.05
N LYS A 150 10.91 13.02 -1.77
CA LYS A 150 11.54 13.99 -2.68
C LYS A 150 12.97 13.62 -3.02
N ASN A 151 13.77 13.18 -2.05
CA ASN A 151 15.14 12.75 -2.28
C ASN A 151 15.21 11.54 -3.23
N MET A 152 14.28 10.59 -3.09
CA MET A 152 14.23 9.41 -3.96
C MET A 152 13.70 9.70 -5.37
N GLU A 153 12.80 10.68 -5.51
CA GLU A 153 12.27 11.12 -6.80
C GLU A 153 13.31 11.95 -7.56
N GLY A 154 14.01 12.89 -6.89
CA GLY A 154 15.05 13.73 -7.49
C GLY A 154 16.27 12.94 -8.00
N SER A 155 16.62 11.84 -7.32
CA SER A 155 17.72 10.96 -7.76
C SER A 155 17.43 10.21 -9.07
N LYS A 156 16.18 10.13 -9.52
CA LYS A 156 15.83 9.53 -10.82
C LYS A 156 16.02 10.50 -11.98
N GLU A 157 15.74 11.77 -11.76
CA GLU A 157 15.91 12.81 -12.80
C GLU A 157 17.39 13.07 -13.11
N GLU A 158 18.28 12.94 -12.11
CA GLU A 158 19.72 13.06 -12.30
C GLU A 158 20.31 11.85 -13.05
N ALA A 159 19.80 10.63 -12.79
CA ALA A 159 20.28 9.41 -13.45
C ALA A 159 19.75 9.22 -14.89
N GLU A 160 18.71 9.92 -15.31
CA GLU A 160 18.19 9.90 -16.70
C GLU A 160 18.84 10.99 -17.58
N ASN A 161 19.61 11.92 -16.98
CA ASN A 161 20.29 13.00 -17.67
C ASN A 161 21.81 12.81 -17.84
N ASP A 162 22.38 11.70 -17.34
CA ASP A 162 23.76 11.25 -17.56
C ASP A 162 23.80 10.07 -18.57
#